data_68c290ca4632a59d19650c8cebb91ba1
#
_entry.id   68c290ca4632a59d19650c8cebb91ba1
#
_cell.length_a   1.000
_cell.length_b   1.000
_cell.length_c   1.000
_cell.angle_alpha   90.00
_cell.angle_beta   90.00
_cell.angle_gamma   90.00
#
_symmetry.space_group_name_H-M   'P 1'
#
loop_
_entity.id
_entity.type
_entity.pdbx_description
1 polymer ?
#
loop_
_entity_poly.entity_id
_entity_poly.type
_entity_poly.pdbx_seq_one_letter_code
_entity_poly.pdbx_strand_id
1 'polypeptide(L)'
;MRIAFLLTRRVPDVPSAILLEVCRLLERRGHRVDGWIPEERLDRADTQQPDADLYVLKSHTELALSVAGLLHDRGAALLNSYPTCLAAQDKITAAGRLRAAGVPTAETWVTGDLRLVAPLLEDGPLIVKPHRGHRGAGVHLVRTAADLAALPVPSAPVVVQRYIRGPGEDLKVYVVADEVFAVRKPFAADSFSRPGRPVPVTSAVREAALRTRAAFGLDLFGVDVIESPDGPVIVDVNYFPGYKGVPNVAPRIAAVIGSHLTAAALVS
;
A
#
# COMPACT_ATOMS: atom_id res chain seq x y z
N MET A 1 -14.81 -17.70 -15.25
CA MET A 1 -14.18 -17.80 -13.94
C MET A 1 -14.71 -16.70 -13.04
N ARG A 2 -14.70 -16.92 -11.72
CA ARG A 2 -15.22 -15.96 -10.73
C ARG A 2 -14.08 -15.21 -10.04
N ILE A 3 -14.16 -13.89 -10.01
CA ILE A 3 -13.20 -12.98 -9.36
C ILE A 3 -13.92 -12.25 -8.23
N ALA A 4 -13.41 -12.30 -7.01
CA ALA A 4 -13.99 -11.64 -5.85
C ALA A 4 -13.08 -10.51 -5.35
N PHE A 5 -13.57 -9.26 -5.35
CA PHE A 5 -12.84 -8.13 -4.79
C PHE A 5 -13.19 -7.95 -3.31
N LEU A 6 -12.18 -7.98 -2.43
CA LEU A 6 -12.29 -7.55 -1.05
C LEU A 6 -12.14 -6.03 -0.99
N LEU A 7 -13.24 -5.34 -0.73
CA LEU A 7 -13.34 -3.88 -0.80
C LEU A 7 -13.44 -3.24 0.59
N THR A 8 -13.31 -1.92 0.65
CA THR A 8 -13.66 -1.10 1.82
C THR A 8 -14.70 -0.07 1.43
N ARG A 9 -15.59 0.27 2.36
CA ARG A 9 -16.53 1.39 2.18
C ARG A 9 -15.76 2.68 1.94
N ARG A 10 -16.17 3.43 0.94
CA ARG A 10 -15.53 4.71 0.62
C ARG A 10 -16.30 5.86 1.27
N VAL A 11 -15.57 6.90 1.61
CA VAL A 11 -16.17 8.15 2.09
C VAL A 11 -15.61 9.29 1.24
N PRO A 12 -16.46 10.02 0.50
CA PRO A 12 -17.87 9.74 0.22
C PRO A 12 -18.06 8.41 -0.52
N ASP A 13 -19.26 7.85 -0.47
CA ASP A 13 -19.60 6.55 -1.07
C ASP A 13 -19.75 6.67 -2.61
N VAL A 14 -18.61 6.99 -3.25
CA VAL A 14 -18.50 7.09 -4.71
C VAL A 14 -17.55 6.01 -5.19
N PRO A 15 -18.00 5.11 -6.07
CA PRO A 15 -17.14 4.05 -6.62
C PRO A 15 -15.91 4.61 -7.32
N SER A 16 -14.80 3.88 -7.26
CA SER A 16 -13.58 4.23 -8.00
C SER A 16 -13.81 4.04 -9.50
N ALA A 17 -13.75 5.12 -10.28
CA ALA A 17 -13.89 5.04 -11.73
C ALA A 17 -12.90 4.03 -12.36
N ILE A 18 -11.65 4.00 -11.87
CA ILE A 18 -10.63 3.03 -12.32
C ILE A 18 -11.06 1.60 -11.99
N LEU A 19 -11.54 1.35 -10.76
CA LEU A 19 -11.97 0.01 -10.37
C LEU A 19 -13.20 -0.44 -11.15
N LEU A 20 -14.19 0.44 -11.35
CA LEU A 20 -15.35 0.14 -12.19
C LEU A 20 -14.96 -0.23 -13.62
N GLU A 21 -14.00 0.49 -14.19
CA GLU A 21 -13.50 0.16 -15.54
C GLU A 21 -12.75 -1.18 -15.56
N VAL A 22 -11.94 -1.48 -14.53
CA VAL A 22 -11.31 -2.80 -14.38
C VAL A 22 -12.35 -3.92 -14.34
N CYS A 23 -13.40 -3.77 -13.52
CA CYS A 23 -14.49 -4.76 -13.43
C CYS A 23 -15.17 -4.96 -14.79
N ARG A 24 -15.56 -3.88 -15.48
CA ARG A 24 -16.16 -3.95 -16.83
C ARG A 24 -15.26 -4.65 -17.85
N LEU A 25 -13.93 -4.41 -17.78
CA LEU A 25 -12.96 -5.06 -18.67
C LEU A 25 -12.88 -6.57 -18.41
N LEU A 26 -12.92 -6.99 -17.16
CA LEU A 26 -12.93 -8.41 -16.77
C LEU A 26 -14.24 -9.09 -17.18
N GLU A 27 -15.38 -8.42 -16.97
CA GLU A 27 -16.70 -8.92 -17.38
C GLU A 27 -16.79 -9.07 -18.91
N ARG A 28 -16.28 -8.10 -19.69
CA ARG A 28 -16.19 -8.22 -21.18
C ARG A 28 -15.32 -9.40 -21.65
N ARG A 29 -14.40 -9.89 -20.80
CA ARG A 29 -13.61 -11.10 -21.07
C ARG A 29 -14.32 -12.39 -20.62
N GLY A 30 -15.58 -12.29 -20.19
CA GLY A 30 -16.41 -13.45 -19.77
C GLY A 30 -16.18 -13.91 -18.35
N HIS A 31 -15.56 -13.08 -17.50
CA HIS A 31 -15.44 -13.40 -16.07
C HIS A 31 -16.65 -12.86 -15.29
N ARG A 32 -17.03 -13.59 -14.24
CA ARG A 32 -17.96 -13.07 -13.23
C ARG A 32 -17.16 -12.28 -12.20
N VAL A 33 -17.53 -11.03 -11.96
CA VAL A 33 -16.86 -10.14 -11.02
C VAL A 33 -17.80 -9.79 -9.88
N ASP A 34 -17.45 -10.18 -8.67
CA ASP A 34 -18.18 -9.86 -7.45
C ASP A 34 -17.30 -8.95 -6.55
N GLY A 35 -17.91 -8.07 -5.78
CA GLY A 35 -17.22 -7.26 -4.78
C GLY A 35 -17.96 -7.32 -3.47
N TRP A 36 -17.24 -7.44 -2.36
CA TRP A 36 -17.82 -7.40 -1.03
C TRP A 36 -16.92 -6.69 -0.02
N ILE A 37 -17.58 -6.10 0.96
CA ILE A 37 -16.95 -5.34 2.03
C ILE A 37 -17.06 -6.21 3.29
N PRO A 38 -15.95 -6.71 3.84
CA PRO A 38 -15.96 -7.58 5.02
C PRO A 38 -16.70 -6.97 6.21
N GLU A 39 -16.59 -5.64 6.39
CA GLU A 39 -17.24 -4.91 7.49
C GLU A 39 -18.77 -4.85 7.38
N GLU A 40 -19.36 -5.25 6.26
CA GLU A 40 -20.80 -5.26 6.01
C GLU A 40 -21.40 -6.67 6.02
N ARG A 41 -20.59 -7.67 6.43
CA ARG A 41 -20.99 -9.08 6.45
C ARG A 41 -20.81 -9.68 7.84
N LEU A 42 -21.61 -10.69 8.10
CA LEU A 42 -21.42 -11.59 9.22
C LEU A 42 -21.14 -12.98 8.67
N ASP A 43 -19.85 -13.34 8.62
CA ASP A 43 -19.40 -14.62 8.10
C ASP A 43 -18.88 -15.50 9.26
N ARG A 44 -19.08 -16.80 9.14
CA ARG A 44 -18.55 -17.76 10.12
C ARG A 44 -17.12 -18.12 9.73
N ALA A 45 -16.16 -17.71 10.55
CA ALA A 45 -14.74 -17.94 10.29
C ALA A 45 -14.35 -19.44 10.26
N ASP A 46 -15.03 -20.27 11.07
CA ASP A 46 -14.75 -21.71 11.16
C ASP A 46 -15.22 -22.52 9.95
N THR A 47 -16.21 -22.04 9.19
CA THR A 47 -16.81 -22.77 8.06
C THR A 47 -16.65 -22.09 6.70
N GLN A 48 -16.15 -20.84 6.67
CA GLN A 48 -15.99 -20.12 5.41
C GLN A 48 -15.02 -20.85 4.48
N GLN A 49 -15.44 -21.12 3.26
CA GLN A 49 -14.62 -21.75 2.21
C GLN A 49 -14.42 -20.77 1.04
N PRO A 50 -13.28 -20.85 0.33
CA PRO A 50 -13.12 -20.12 -0.93
C PRO A 50 -14.21 -20.53 -1.93
N ASP A 51 -14.84 -19.52 -2.55
CA ASP A 51 -15.91 -19.69 -3.54
C ASP A 51 -15.65 -18.90 -4.84
N ALA A 52 -14.43 -18.37 -4.99
CA ALA A 52 -13.98 -17.66 -6.19
C ALA A 52 -12.62 -18.23 -6.66
N ASP A 53 -12.38 -18.15 -7.96
CA ASP A 53 -11.13 -18.63 -8.58
C ASP A 53 -9.96 -17.70 -8.27
N LEU A 54 -10.24 -16.40 -7.99
CA LEU A 54 -9.24 -15.42 -7.56
C LEU A 54 -9.87 -14.38 -6.65
N TYR A 55 -9.21 -14.11 -5.53
CA TYR A 55 -9.54 -12.98 -4.65
C TYR A 55 -8.58 -11.83 -4.89
N VAL A 56 -9.12 -10.61 -5.00
CA VAL A 56 -8.33 -9.40 -5.19
C VAL A 56 -8.46 -8.51 -3.96
N LEU A 57 -7.40 -8.43 -3.15
CA LEU A 57 -7.41 -7.63 -1.92
C LEU A 57 -7.19 -6.15 -2.23
N LYS A 58 -8.28 -5.39 -2.22
CA LYS A 58 -8.30 -3.95 -2.47
C LYS A 58 -8.57 -3.12 -1.20
N SER A 59 -8.96 -3.76 -0.12
CA SER A 59 -9.15 -3.14 1.19
C SER A 59 -7.84 -3.11 1.99
N HIS A 60 -7.67 -2.09 2.83
CA HIS A 60 -6.55 -1.95 3.77
C HIS A 60 -7.02 -2.02 5.23
N THR A 61 -8.24 -2.50 5.48
CA THR A 61 -8.75 -2.67 6.84
C THR A 61 -8.18 -3.95 7.48
N GLU A 62 -8.07 -3.96 8.79
CA GLU A 62 -7.58 -5.12 9.54
C GLU A 62 -8.50 -6.34 9.33
N LEU A 63 -9.83 -6.13 9.29
CA LEU A 63 -10.77 -7.22 9.05
C LEU A 63 -10.60 -7.81 7.65
N ALA A 64 -10.48 -6.98 6.61
CA ALA A 64 -10.27 -7.48 5.25
C ALA A 64 -8.94 -8.23 5.10
N LEU A 65 -7.88 -7.75 5.77
CA LEU A 65 -6.59 -8.45 5.79
C LEU A 65 -6.69 -9.79 6.52
N SER A 66 -7.40 -9.85 7.66
CA SER A 66 -7.62 -11.09 8.40
C SER A 66 -8.46 -12.10 7.60
N VAL A 67 -9.50 -11.63 6.90
CA VAL A 67 -10.30 -12.46 6.00
C VAL A 67 -9.44 -12.99 4.83
N ALA A 68 -8.57 -12.15 4.26
CA ALA A 68 -7.63 -12.60 3.22
C ALA A 68 -6.67 -13.67 3.76
N GLY A 69 -6.22 -13.56 5.02
CA GLY A 69 -5.43 -14.59 5.70
C GLY A 69 -6.17 -15.91 5.84
N LEU A 70 -7.42 -15.86 6.29
CA LEU A 70 -8.28 -17.04 6.40
C LEU A 70 -8.50 -17.74 5.05
N LEU A 71 -8.72 -16.96 3.98
CA LEU A 71 -8.86 -17.50 2.63
C LEU A 71 -7.54 -18.12 2.13
N HIS A 72 -6.41 -17.45 2.43
CA HIS A 72 -5.08 -17.95 2.09
C HIS A 72 -4.79 -19.30 2.73
N ASP A 73 -5.06 -19.45 4.03
CA ASP A 73 -4.85 -20.70 4.78
C ASP A 73 -5.70 -21.86 4.24
N ARG A 74 -6.76 -21.54 3.51
CA ARG A 74 -7.64 -22.50 2.83
C ARG A 74 -7.34 -22.66 1.34
N GLY A 75 -6.17 -22.22 0.90
CA GLY A 75 -5.68 -22.42 -0.46
C GLY A 75 -6.26 -21.48 -1.51
N ALA A 76 -6.97 -20.41 -1.12
CA ALA A 76 -7.46 -19.46 -2.10
C ALA A 76 -6.31 -18.73 -2.82
N ALA A 77 -6.44 -18.57 -4.14
CA ALA A 77 -5.56 -17.67 -4.90
C ALA A 77 -5.90 -16.22 -4.58
N LEU A 78 -4.88 -15.44 -4.20
CA LEU A 78 -5.01 -14.01 -3.88
C LEU A 78 -4.05 -13.14 -4.69
N LEU A 79 -4.51 -12.00 -5.15
CA LEU A 79 -3.73 -10.91 -5.77
C LEU A 79 -3.95 -9.59 -4.98
N ASN A 80 -2.91 -8.97 -4.42
CA ASN A 80 -1.60 -9.60 -4.17
C ASN A 80 -1.75 -10.70 -3.11
N SER A 81 -0.75 -11.56 -2.96
CA SER A 81 -0.82 -12.64 -1.98
C SER A 81 -0.96 -12.10 -0.55
N TYR A 82 -1.61 -12.84 0.34
CA TYR A 82 -1.80 -12.42 1.74
C TYR A 82 -0.48 -12.10 2.46
N PRO A 83 0.58 -12.93 2.39
CA PRO A 83 1.83 -12.62 3.08
C PRO A 83 2.51 -11.34 2.58
N THR A 84 2.36 -11.01 1.29
CA THR A 84 2.92 -9.77 0.73
C THR A 84 2.12 -8.54 1.16
N CYS A 85 0.79 -8.65 1.19
CA CYS A 85 -0.09 -7.58 1.68
C CYS A 85 0.13 -7.31 3.17
N LEU A 86 0.23 -8.36 3.99
CA LEU A 86 0.53 -8.26 5.42
C LEU A 86 1.86 -7.53 5.66
N ALA A 87 2.91 -7.90 4.92
CA ALA A 87 4.21 -7.28 5.04
C ALA A 87 4.23 -5.81 4.57
N ALA A 88 3.45 -5.47 3.53
CA ALA A 88 3.34 -4.09 3.05
C ALA A 88 2.50 -3.20 3.98
N GLN A 89 1.49 -3.76 4.67
CA GLN A 89 0.67 -3.01 5.62
C GLN A 89 1.41 -2.71 6.92
N ASP A 90 2.35 -3.56 7.31
CA ASP A 90 3.16 -3.39 8.51
C ASP A 90 4.45 -2.61 8.19
N LYS A 91 4.53 -1.35 8.61
CA LYS A 91 5.65 -0.46 8.32
C LYS A 91 6.99 -0.92 8.94
N ILE A 92 6.94 -1.73 9.99
CA ILE A 92 8.14 -2.33 10.60
C ILE A 92 8.72 -3.36 9.63
N THR A 93 7.88 -4.29 9.20
CA THR A 93 8.26 -5.32 8.22
C THR A 93 8.66 -4.69 6.88
N ALA A 94 7.91 -3.67 6.43
CA ALA A 94 8.18 -2.97 5.18
C ALA A 94 9.57 -2.29 5.20
N ALA A 95 9.91 -1.57 6.26
CA ALA A 95 11.22 -0.93 6.39
C ALA A 95 12.36 -1.94 6.37
N GLY A 96 12.22 -3.07 7.07
CA GLY A 96 13.19 -4.16 7.07
C GLY A 96 13.41 -4.76 5.68
N ARG A 97 12.32 -5.06 4.95
CA ARG A 97 12.39 -5.60 3.58
C ARG A 97 13.03 -4.63 2.59
N LEU A 98 12.63 -3.35 2.63
CA LEU A 98 13.23 -2.31 1.78
C LEU A 98 14.74 -2.22 2.02
N ARG A 99 15.16 -2.16 3.28
CA ARG A 99 16.57 -2.07 3.65
C ARG A 99 17.36 -3.28 3.21
N ALA A 100 16.87 -4.49 3.44
CA ALA A 100 17.51 -5.74 3.05
C ALA A 100 17.67 -5.87 1.52
N ALA A 101 16.72 -5.30 0.76
CA ALA A 101 16.78 -5.27 -0.70
C ALA A 101 17.62 -4.12 -1.28
N GLY A 102 18.29 -3.32 -0.44
CA GLY A 102 19.07 -2.17 -0.88
C GLY A 102 18.23 -1.05 -1.52
N VAL A 103 16.92 -1.00 -1.22
CA VAL A 103 16.05 0.08 -1.67
C VAL A 103 16.32 1.33 -0.82
N PRO A 104 16.54 2.50 -1.43
CA PRO A 104 16.70 3.75 -0.69
C PRO A 104 15.46 4.02 0.20
N THR A 105 15.65 3.97 1.52
CA THR A 105 14.59 4.20 2.51
C THR A 105 15.16 4.95 3.70
N ALA A 106 14.30 5.67 4.43
CA ALA A 106 14.69 6.40 5.61
C ALA A 106 15.24 5.47 6.70
N GLU A 107 16.23 5.93 7.44
CA GLU A 107 16.68 5.27 8.65
C GLU A 107 15.50 5.13 9.60
N THR A 108 15.27 3.91 10.11
CA THR A 108 14.01 3.54 10.77
C THR A 108 14.29 2.81 12.07
N TRP A 109 13.66 3.27 13.14
CA TRP A 109 13.61 2.64 14.46
C TRP A 109 12.16 2.26 14.80
N VAL A 110 12.00 1.38 15.76
CA VAL A 110 10.69 0.90 16.23
C VAL A 110 10.68 0.87 17.75
N THR A 111 9.58 1.31 18.35
CA THR A 111 9.43 1.29 19.80
C THR A 111 7.96 1.25 20.24
N GLY A 112 7.71 0.78 21.46
CA GLY A 112 6.45 1.00 22.17
C GLY A 112 6.53 2.14 23.19
N ASP A 113 7.73 2.75 23.38
CA ASP A 113 7.99 3.79 24.37
C ASP A 113 8.68 5.00 23.74
N LEU A 114 7.94 6.11 23.60
CA LEU A 114 8.44 7.34 23.01
C LEU A 114 9.59 7.99 23.79
N ARG A 115 9.76 7.68 25.07
CA ARG A 115 10.88 8.21 25.89
C ARG A 115 12.23 7.76 25.35
N LEU A 116 12.30 6.61 24.68
CA LEU A 116 13.52 6.09 24.06
C LEU A 116 13.93 6.85 22.79
N VAL A 117 13.06 7.70 22.25
CA VAL A 117 13.27 8.41 20.99
C VAL A 117 14.09 9.71 21.18
N ALA A 118 14.10 10.28 22.39
CA ALA A 118 14.70 11.58 22.66
C ALA A 118 16.17 11.72 22.18
N PRO A 119 17.08 10.73 22.40
CA PRO A 119 18.47 10.84 21.93
C PRO A 119 18.60 10.97 20.41
N LEU A 120 17.67 10.41 19.63
CA LEU A 120 17.71 10.47 18.17
C LEU A 120 17.50 11.89 17.62
N LEU A 121 16.95 12.81 18.42
CA LEU A 121 16.74 14.20 18.02
C LEU A 121 18.05 15.01 17.93
N GLU A 122 19.14 14.53 18.53
CA GLU A 122 20.46 15.15 18.43
C GLU A 122 20.96 15.15 16.99
N ASP A 123 20.61 14.11 16.20
CA ASP A 123 20.99 13.98 14.79
C ASP A 123 19.98 14.62 13.83
N GLY A 124 18.93 15.27 14.34
CA GLY A 124 17.95 16.02 13.55
C GLY A 124 16.51 15.56 13.70
N PRO A 125 15.59 16.15 12.90
CA PRO A 125 14.16 15.90 13.00
C PRO A 125 13.76 14.46 12.68
N LEU A 126 12.64 14.02 13.26
CA LEU A 126 12.09 12.68 13.12
C LEU A 126 10.64 12.72 12.65
N ILE A 127 10.22 11.67 11.96
CA ILE A 127 8.81 11.33 11.73
C ILE A 127 8.43 10.18 12.67
N VAL A 128 7.41 10.40 13.48
CA VAL A 128 6.81 9.37 14.34
C VAL A 128 5.45 9.01 13.75
N LYS A 129 5.20 7.73 13.53
CA LYS A 129 3.95 7.25 12.91
C LYS A 129 3.55 5.87 13.45
N PRO A 130 2.25 5.51 13.44
CA PRO A 130 1.82 4.17 13.79
C PRO A 130 2.45 3.12 12.84
N HIS A 131 2.77 1.93 13.35
CA HIS A 131 3.29 0.84 12.52
C HIS A 131 2.27 0.37 11.48
N ARG A 132 0.98 0.49 11.78
CA ARG A 132 -0.15 0.28 10.85
C ARG A 132 -1.00 1.54 10.81
N GLY A 133 -1.47 1.91 9.65
CA GLY A 133 -2.25 3.11 9.45
C GLY A 133 -2.19 3.58 8.00
N HIS A 134 -3.12 4.43 7.62
CA HIS A 134 -3.26 4.93 6.26
C HIS A 134 -3.64 6.41 6.26
N ARG A 135 -3.48 7.07 5.10
CA ARG A 135 -3.86 8.47 4.87
C ARG A 135 -3.20 9.49 5.79
N GLY A 136 -1.99 9.20 6.29
CA GLY A 136 -1.26 10.13 7.16
C GLY A 136 -1.80 10.24 8.59
N ALA A 137 -2.78 9.43 8.99
CA ALA A 137 -3.30 9.46 10.35
C ALA A 137 -2.21 9.11 11.35
N GLY A 138 -2.03 9.94 12.38
CA GLY A 138 -1.03 9.73 13.44
C GLY A 138 0.42 9.93 13.00
N VAL A 139 0.67 10.58 11.86
CA VAL A 139 2.02 10.96 11.42
C VAL A 139 2.38 12.31 12.00
N HIS A 140 3.47 12.35 12.77
CA HIS A 140 3.95 13.54 13.46
C HIS A 140 5.40 13.85 13.07
N LEU A 141 5.66 15.11 12.74
CA LEU A 141 7.01 15.64 12.60
C LEU A 141 7.47 16.17 13.96
N VAL A 142 8.54 15.58 14.48
CA VAL A 142 9.13 15.88 15.79
C VAL A 142 10.48 16.54 15.56
N ARG A 143 10.64 17.79 15.99
CA ARG A 143 11.88 18.56 15.88
C ARG A 143 12.58 18.75 17.22
N THR A 144 11.82 18.72 18.30
CA THR A 144 12.29 19.03 19.64
C THR A 144 11.79 18.00 20.67
N ALA A 145 12.43 17.97 21.83
CA ALA A 145 11.96 17.17 22.95
C ALA A 145 10.54 17.59 23.43
N ALA A 146 10.18 18.87 23.27
CA ALA A 146 8.84 19.35 23.56
C ALA A 146 7.80 18.79 22.59
N ASP A 147 8.11 18.72 21.29
CA ASP A 147 7.22 18.07 20.29
C ASP A 147 7.00 16.59 20.66
N LEU A 148 8.09 15.90 21.06
CA LEU A 148 8.02 14.49 21.45
C LEU A 148 7.15 14.29 22.70
N ALA A 149 7.32 15.14 23.70
CA ALA A 149 6.54 15.08 24.95
C ALA A 149 5.04 15.41 24.75
N ALA A 150 4.71 16.17 23.69
CA ALA A 150 3.33 16.48 23.34
C ALA A 150 2.58 15.35 22.63
N LEU A 151 3.28 14.30 22.19
CA LEU A 151 2.64 13.15 21.54
C LEU A 151 1.85 12.33 22.56
N PRO A 152 0.70 11.77 22.16
CA PRO A 152 -0.04 10.84 23.01
C PRO A 152 0.78 9.57 23.28
N VAL A 153 0.56 8.95 24.43
CA VAL A 153 1.16 7.64 24.73
C VAL A 153 0.66 6.62 23.71
N PRO A 154 1.56 5.94 23.00
CA PRO A 154 1.16 4.98 21.97
C PRO A 154 0.40 3.79 22.59
N SER A 155 -0.74 3.43 22.00
CA SER A 155 -1.47 2.19 22.32
C SER A 155 -0.99 0.98 21.50
N ALA A 156 -0.10 1.21 20.53
CA ALA A 156 0.47 0.21 19.63
C ALA A 156 1.92 0.60 19.27
N PRO A 157 2.74 -0.31 18.75
CA PRO A 157 4.09 0.02 18.29
C PRO A 157 4.11 1.19 17.33
N VAL A 158 5.13 2.03 17.44
CA VAL A 158 5.38 3.15 16.53
C VAL A 158 6.65 2.94 15.74
N VAL A 159 6.64 3.47 14.53
CA VAL A 159 7.78 3.59 13.64
C VAL A 159 8.31 5.01 13.76
N VAL A 160 9.60 5.14 13.99
CA VAL A 160 10.33 6.40 14.03
C VAL A 160 11.28 6.43 12.83
N GLN A 161 11.20 7.46 12.00
CA GLN A 161 12.04 7.59 10.82
C GLN A 161 12.80 8.91 10.83
N ARG A 162 14.04 8.90 10.33
CA ARG A 162 14.75 10.14 10.05
C ARG A 162 13.92 10.98 9.07
N TYR A 163 13.69 12.24 9.39
CA TYR A 163 13.01 13.15 8.48
C TYR A 163 13.82 13.36 7.20
N ILE A 164 13.20 13.14 6.07
CA ILE A 164 13.80 13.38 4.75
C ILE A 164 13.27 14.71 4.22
N ARG A 165 14.19 15.65 3.93
CA ARG A 165 13.83 16.92 3.30
C ARG A 165 13.53 16.68 1.82
N GLY A 166 12.37 17.13 1.38
CA GLY A 166 11.91 17.05 0.00
C GLY A 166 11.44 18.38 -0.56
N PRO A 167 10.99 18.43 -1.81
CA PRO A 167 10.61 19.64 -2.53
C PRO A 167 9.26 20.24 -2.11
N GLY A 168 8.59 19.69 -1.09
CA GLY A 168 7.25 20.15 -0.66
C GLY A 168 6.10 19.51 -1.43
N GLU A 169 6.39 18.56 -2.31
CA GLU A 169 5.41 17.71 -3.00
C GLU A 169 5.70 16.23 -2.73
N ASP A 170 4.66 15.43 -2.80
CA ASP A 170 4.71 13.98 -2.63
C ASP A 170 4.72 13.30 -4.01
N LEU A 171 5.74 12.50 -4.28
CA LEU A 171 5.83 11.70 -5.49
C LEU A 171 5.20 10.33 -5.21
N LYS A 172 3.99 10.10 -5.74
CA LYS A 172 3.34 8.79 -5.70
C LYS A 172 3.78 7.98 -6.92
N VAL A 173 4.46 6.89 -6.68
CA VAL A 173 4.87 5.96 -7.73
C VAL A 173 3.97 4.74 -7.67
N TYR A 174 3.38 4.39 -8.82
CA TYR A 174 2.48 3.26 -8.97
C TYR A 174 3.10 2.21 -9.88
N VAL A 175 2.93 0.96 -9.51
CA VAL A 175 3.45 -0.17 -10.26
C VAL A 175 2.31 -1.13 -10.61
N VAL A 176 2.31 -1.56 -11.88
CA VAL A 176 1.41 -2.57 -12.43
C VAL A 176 2.30 -3.56 -13.19
N ALA A 177 2.59 -4.72 -12.59
CA ALA A 177 3.63 -5.65 -13.02
C ALA A 177 4.99 -4.92 -13.20
N ASP A 178 5.50 -4.81 -14.41
CA ASP A 178 6.79 -4.16 -14.71
C ASP A 178 6.66 -2.69 -15.15
N GLU A 179 5.42 -2.20 -15.27
CA GLU A 179 5.15 -0.81 -15.66
C GLU A 179 5.14 0.09 -14.42
N VAL A 180 5.91 1.18 -14.49
CA VAL A 180 6.05 2.16 -13.42
C VAL A 180 5.50 3.51 -13.87
N PHE A 181 4.64 4.10 -13.05
CA PHE A 181 4.01 5.40 -13.27
C PHE A 181 4.28 6.31 -12.09
N ALA A 182 4.40 7.60 -12.33
CA ALA A 182 4.58 8.59 -11.29
C ALA A 182 3.57 9.73 -11.41
N VAL A 183 3.07 10.18 -10.27
CA VAL A 183 2.24 11.38 -10.18
C VAL A 183 2.69 12.24 -9.01
N ARG A 184 2.69 13.55 -9.18
CA ARG A 184 2.95 14.49 -8.09
C ARG A 184 1.67 14.98 -7.48
N LYS A 185 1.69 15.14 -6.16
CA LYS A 185 0.61 15.70 -5.36
C LYS A 185 1.18 16.71 -4.37
N PRO A 186 0.51 17.85 -4.16
CA PRO A 186 0.90 18.74 -3.07
C PRO A 186 0.70 18.04 -1.72
N PHE A 187 1.53 18.34 -0.73
CA PHE A 187 1.28 17.94 0.64
C PHE A 187 0.06 18.68 1.18
N ALA A 188 -1.09 18.01 1.20
CA ALA A 188 -2.35 18.53 1.72
C ALA A 188 -3.13 17.42 2.40
N ALA A 189 -3.91 17.76 3.41
CA ALA A 189 -4.71 16.78 4.17
C ALA A 189 -5.69 15.98 3.28
N ASP A 190 -6.14 16.56 2.17
CA ASP A 190 -7.05 15.96 1.19
C ASP A 190 -6.35 15.38 -0.05
N SER A 191 -5.02 15.35 -0.09
CA SER A 191 -4.23 14.88 -1.25
C SER A 191 -4.60 13.45 -1.68
N PHE A 192 -5.02 12.61 -0.74
CA PHE A 192 -5.45 11.23 -1.02
C PHE A 192 -6.73 11.17 -1.89
N SER A 193 -7.59 12.20 -1.85
CA SER A 193 -8.84 12.27 -2.61
C SER A 193 -8.64 12.79 -4.03
N ARG A 194 -7.63 13.63 -4.26
CA ARG A 194 -7.38 14.31 -5.54
C ARG A 194 -6.53 13.44 -6.49
N PRO A 195 -6.77 13.52 -7.82
CA PRO A 195 -5.84 12.94 -8.78
C PRO A 195 -4.50 13.67 -8.71
N GLY A 196 -3.40 12.93 -8.86
CA GLY A 196 -2.08 13.52 -9.04
C GLY A 196 -1.87 13.97 -10.49
N ARG A 197 -0.90 14.88 -10.70
CA ARG A 197 -0.43 15.28 -12.02
C ARG A 197 0.61 14.26 -12.51
N PRO A 198 0.41 13.58 -13.65
CA PRO A 198 1.41 12.67 -14.21
C PRO A 198 2.75 13.38 -14.44
N VAL A 199 3.83 12.68 -14.13
CA VAL A 199 5.20 13.16 -14.37
C VAL A 199 6.05 12.02 -14.93
N PRO A 200 7.13 12.35 -15.68
CA PRO A 200 8.09 11.34 -16.12
C PRO A 200 8.70 10.57 -14.95
N VAL A 201 8.93 9.28 -15.12
CA VAL A 201 9.60 8.43 -14.16
C VAL A 201 11.10 8.47 -14.44
N THR A 202 11.91 8.92 -13.47
CA THR A 202 13.37 8.88 -13.59
C THR A 202 13.89 7.45 -13.48
N SER A 203 15.10 7.17 -13.98
CA SER A 203 15.72 5.86 -13.88
C SER A 203 15.88 5.41 -12.43
N ALA A 204 16.30 6.31 -11.53
CA ALA A 204 16.47 6.03 -10.11
C ALA A 204 15.14 5.66 -9.42
N VAL A 205 14.06 6.39 -9.71
CA VAL A 205 12.72 6.10 -9.20
C VAL A 205 12.21 4.76 -9.72
N ARG A 206 12.40 4.49 -11.04
CA ARG A 206 12.02 3.21 -11.64
C ARG A 206 12.75 2.04 -10.99
N GLU A 207 14.06 2.17 -10.82
CA GLU A 207 14.88 1.13 -10.20
C GLU A 207 14.45 0.86 -8.76
N ALA A 208 14.25 1.90 -7.95
CA ALA A 208 13.77 1.75 -6.58
C ALA A 208 12.39 1.07 -6.51
N ALA A 209 11.47 1.42 -7.40
CA ALA A 209 10.16 0.80 -7.49
C ALA A 209 10.22 -0.68 -7.89
N LEU A 210 11.03 -1.05 -8.88
CA LEU A 210 11.17 -2.43 -9.31
C LEU A 210 11.93 -3.31 -8.30
N ARG A 211 12.91 -2.75 -7.59
CA ARG A 211 13.53 -3.43 -6.44
C ARG A 211 12.51 -3.67 -5.33
N THR A 212 11.63 -2.69 -5.06
CA THR A 212 10.54 -2.87 -4.09
C THR A 212 9.60 -3.98 -4.54
N ARG A 213 9.23 -4.04 -5.84
CA ARG A 213 8.44 -5.14 -6.39
C ARG A 213 9.08 -6.50 -6.08
N ALA A 214 10.37 -6.65 -6.37
CA ALA A 214 11.11 -7.90 -6.12
C ALA A 214 11.18 -8.25 -4.63
N ALA A 215 11.39 -7.26 -3.75
CA ALA A 215 11.50 -7.46 -2.30
C ALA A 215 10.19 -7.93 -1.65
N PHE A 216 9.05 -7.55 -2.21
CA PHE A 216 7.73 -7.88 -1.65
C PHE A 216 7.01 -8.98 -2.44
N GLY A 217 7.28 -9.15 -3.73
CA GLY A 217 6.47 -9.98 -4.61
C GLY A 217 5.10 -9.34 -4.92
N LEU A 218 5.04 -8.02 -5.06
CA LEU A 218 3.81 -7.26 -5.32
C LEU A 218 3.70 -6.94 -6.80
N ASP A 219 2.56 -7.25 -7.43
CA ASP A 219 2.29 -6.91 -8.83
C ASP A 219 1.41 -5.66 -9.00
N LEU A 220 0.56 -5.38 -8.01
CA LEU A 220 -0.30 -4.19 -7.97
C LEU A 220 0.01 -3.41 -6.69
N PHE A 221 0.83 -2.38 -6.78
CA PHE A 221 1.21 -1.61 -5.59
C PHE A 221 1.58 -0.16 -5.92
N GLY A 222 1.86 0.60 -4.89
CA GLY A 222 2.41 1.94 -4.99
C GLY A 222 3.36 2.22 -3.85
N VAL A 223 4.28 3.14 -4.07
CA VAL A 223 5.20 3.64 -3.06
C VAL A 223 5.10 5.17 -2.97
N ASP A 224 5.28 5.67 -1.77
CA ASP A 224 5.43 7.09 -1.52
C ASP A 224 6.91 7.43 -1.50
N VAL A 225 7.31 8.37 -2.34
CA VAL A 225 8.71 8.72 -2.56
C VAL A 225 8.95 10.19 -2.20
N ILE A 226 9.97 10.44 -1.42
CA ILE A 226 10.53 11.79 -1.21
C ILE A 226 11.71 11.94 -2.15
N GLU A 227 11.67 12.94 -3.01
CA GLU A 227 12.81 13.31 -3.87
C GLU A 227 13.78 14.16 -3.04
N SER A 228 14.76 13.50 -2.40
CA SER A 228 15.80 14.18 -1.64
C SER A 228 16.90 14.65 -2.55
N PRO A 229 17.80 15.57 -2.07
CA PRO A 229 19.00 15.97 -2.81
C PRO A 229 19.91 14.79 -3.20
N ASP A 230 19.90 13.73 -2.40
CA ASP A 230 20.74 12.53 -2.59
C ASP A 230 20.04 11.44 -3.42
N GLY A 231 18.82 11.72 -3.90
CA GLY A 231 18.03 10.80 -4.71
C GLY A 231 16.68 10.43 -4.11
N PRO A 232 15.93 9.53 -4.76
CA PRO A 232 14.60 9.14 -4.30
C PRO A 232 14.69 8.24 -3.06
N VAL A 233 13.87 8.55 -2.03
CA VAL A 233 13.76 7.77 -0.79
C VAL A 233 12.32 7.27 -0.65
N ILE A 234 12.14 5.95 -0.55
CA ILE A 234 10.82 5.35 -0.32
C ILE A 234 10.48 5.44 1.17
N VAL A 235 9.32 6.00 1.49
CA VAL A 235 8.86 6.22 2.87
C VAL A 235 7.60 5.42 3.23
N ASP A 236 6.87 4.88 2.24
CA ASP A 236 5.73 3.99 2.46
C ASP A 236 5.50 3.06 1.27
N VAL A 237 4.91 1.88 1.54
CA VAL A 237 4.52 0.88 0.53
C VAL A 237 3.04 0.56 0.71
N ASN A 238 2.27 0.60 -0.38
CA ASN A 238 0.83 0.39 -0.37
C ASN A 238 0.44 -0.65 -1.42
N TYR A 239 -0.07 -1.81 -1.02
CA TYR A 239 -0.61 -2.77 -1.97
C TYR A 239 -1.93 -2.25 -2.58
N PHE A 240 -2.16 -2.55 -3.82
CA PHE A 240 -3.30 -2.17 -4.65
C PHE A 240 -3.86 -0.75 -4.35
N PRO A 241 -3.10 0.32 -4.64
CA PRO A 241 -3.51 1.70 -4.40
C PRO A 241 -4.66 2.14 -5.33
N GLY A 242 -5.04 3.41 -5.24
CA GLY A 242 -6.11 3.98 -6.05
C GLY A 242 -5.73 4.35 -7.48
N TYR A 243 -4.45 4.38 -7.84
CA TYR A 243 -3.90 4.77 -9.15
C TYR A 243 -4.40 6.13 -9.69
N LYS A 244 -4.86 7.01 -8.82
CA LYS A 244 -5.44 8.31 -9.21
C LYS A 244 -4.42 9.20 -9.91
N GLY A 245 -4.77 9.63 -11.12
CA GLY A 245 -3.91 10.46 -11.97
C GLY A 245 -3.07 9.66 -12.95
N VAL A 246 -3.06 8.32 -12.90
CA VAL A 246 -2.38 7.49 -13.89
C VAL A 246 -3.29 7.29 -15.12
N PRO A 247 -2.87 7.72 -16.32
CA PRO A 247 -3.68 7.56 -17.52
C PRO A 247 -3.72 6.08 -17.98
N ASN A 248 -4.86 5.66 -18.50
CA ASN A 248 -5.05 4.34 -19.14
C ASN A 248 -4.56 3.15 -18.28
N VAL A 249 -4.70 3.23 -16.96
CA VAL A 249 -4.20 2.18 -16.04
C VAL A 249 -5.15 0.98 -15.92
N ALA A 250 -6.45 1.18 -16.10
CA ALA A 250 -7.44 0.12 -15.91
C ALA A 250 -7.23 -1.11 -16.82
N PRO A 251 -6.93 -0.97 -18.14
CA PRO A 251 -6.61 -2.12 -18.99
C PRO A 251 -5.38 -2.93 -18.53
N ARG A 252 -4.37 -2.25 -17.97
CA ARG A 252 -3.15 -2.87 -17.44
C ARG A 252 -3.44 -3.67 -16.17
N ILE A 253 -4.19 -3.08 -15.24
CA ILE A 253 -4.63 -3.78 -14.02
C ILE A 253 -5.48 -5.01 -14.39
N ALA A 254 -6.43 -4.87 -15.32
CA ALA A 254 -7.25 -5.99 -15.78
C ALA A 254 -6.43 -7.09 -16.47
N ALA A 255 -5.34 -6.75 -17.15
CA ALA A 255 -4.42 -7.72 -17.74
C ALA A 255 -3.66 -8.51 -16.66
N VAL A 256 -3.12 -7.83 -15.63
CA VAL A 256 -2.44 -8.48 -14.49
C VAL A 256 -3.39 -9.41 -13.75
N ILE A 257 -4.63 -8.97 -13.46
CA ILE A 257 -5.65 -9.84 -12.82
C ILE A 257 -5.93 -11.07 -13.69
N GLY A 258 -6.07 -10.90 -15.00
CA GLY A 258 -6.29 -12.01 -15.94
C GLY A 258 -5.14 -13.02 -15.96
N SER A 259 -3.89 -12.56 -15.92
CA SER A 259 -2.71 -13.44 -15.87
C SER A 259 -2.67 -14.26 -14.58
N HIS A 260 -2.96 -13.65 -13.43
CA HIS A 260 -3.05 -14.36 -12.15
C HIS A 260 -4.20 -15.39 -12.13
N LEU A 261 -5.33 -15.05 -12.72
CA LEU A 261 -6.48 -15.94 -12.85
C LEU A 261 -6.13 -17.19 -13.69
N THR A 262 -5.40 -16.99 -14.80
CA THR A 262 -4.94 -18.10 -15.64
C THR A 262 -3.93 -18.99 -14.88
N ALA A 263 -3.00 -18.38 -14.14
CA ALA A 263 -2.03 -19.11 -13.34
C ALA A 263 -2.70 -19.92 -12.22
N ALA A 264 -3.70 -19.36 -11.54
CA ALA A 264 -4.47 -20.08 -10.51
C ALA A 264 -5.18 -21.31 -11.07
N ALA A 265 -5.75 -21.22 -12.28
CA ALA A 265 -6.42 -22.34 -12.94
C ALA A 265 -5.50 -23.49 -13.38
N LEU A 266 -4.19 -23.27 -13.46
CA LEU A 266 -3.21 -24.31 -13.79
C LEU A 266 -2.74 -25.10 -12.55
N VAL A 267 -3.03 -24.62 -11.35
CA VAL A 267 -2.59 -25.21 -10.08
C VAL A 267 -3.73 -25.95 -9.35
N SER A 268 -4.99 -25.65 -9.72
CA SER A 268 -6.20 -26.31 -9.22
C SER A 268 -6.49 -27.60 -10.00
#